data_7ef674dfa1544518924dadcf75fe3299
#
_entry.id   7ef674dfa1544518924dadcf75fe3299
#
_cell.length_a   1.000
_cell.length_b   1.000
_cell.length_c   1.000
_cell.angle_alpha   90.00
_cell.angle_beta   90.00
_cell.angle_gamma   90.00
#
_symmetry.space_group_name_H-M   'P 1'
#
loop_
_entity.id
_entity.type
_entity.pdbx_description
1 polymer ?
#
loop_
_entity_poly.entity_id
_entity_poly.type
_entity_poly.pdbx_seq_one_letter_code
_entity_poly.pdbx_strand_id
1 'polypeptide(L)'
;MSQSLTVKMLQAVRNVPIGYVVCGGFVCTVPALLAARLHNPLFCWSAIAAFWSYLSIPSNKSPKDCIVGLVFGMTGAVASGLGAWTMEWPPLAIVLSALFAFAGAYAQVCGARISIPALLTATAFAVSTAFPAKDFAQGLDYARYFLYGSLWATGSALLFQWCQNDQSDAVKPPVLWSALRENFTPKSNLFLHGLRVALSGALSVWMVQLWSLHYGYWMTLTVFLIMQPYMSSTLKMSLERVGGTFLGGAIAAVLGYVIHDPVLLAALILPVSIGTLAGRSVSHISYLMFLTPHFILVAQIGQSGGSELDLVFLRMLYSTGGALLAIIASLVIFPRWQTAEP
;
A
#
# COMPACT_ATOMS: atom_id res chain seq x y z
N MET A 1 33.08 -13.35 -9.04
CA MET A 1 32.46 -13.86 -10.28
C MET A 1 31.03 -13.31 -10.34
N SER A 2 30.74 -12.40 -11.26
CA SER A 2 29.38 -11.81 -11.40
C SER A 2 28.50 -12.86 -12.07
N GLN A 3 27.58 -13.47 -11.31
CA GLN A 3 26.50 -14.23 -11.92
C GLN A 3 25.72 -13.29 -12.85
N SER A 4 25.45 -13.74 -14.08
CA SER A 4 24.69 -12.95 -15.03
C SER A 4 23.33 -12.58 -14.43
N LEU A 5 22.83 -11.38 -14.73
CA LEU A 5 21.54 -10.86 -14.24
C LEU A 5 20.42 -11.90 -14.47
N THR A 6 20.48 -12.61 -15.59
CA THR A 6 19.56 -13.68 -15.99
C THR A 6 19.55 -14.85 -14.99
N VAL A 7 20.70 -15.27 -14.48
CA VAL A 7 20.81 -16.38 -13.50
C VAL A 7 20.19 -15.96 -12.17
N LYS A 8 20.43 -14.72 -11.72
CA LYS A 8 19.81 -14.18 -10.50
C LYS A 8 18.29 -14.08 -10.63
N MET A 9 17.78 -13.63 -11.77
CA MET A 9 16.34 -13.57 -12.03
C MET A 9 15.70 -14.97 -12.05
N LEU A 10 16.33 -15.94 -12.71
CA LEU A 10 15.85 -17.32 -12.74
C LEU A 10 15.83 -17.96 -11.35
N GLN A 11 16.83 -17.72 -10.53
CA GLN A 11 16.86 -18.17 -9.13
C GLN A 11 15.77 -17.49 -8.29
N ALA A 12 15.54 -16.18 -8.47
CA ALA A 12 14.49 -15.46 -7.78
C ALA A 12 13.09 -16.01 -8.13
N VAL A 13 12.83 -16.28 -9.41
CA VAL A 13 11.57 -16.90 -9.88
C VAL A 13 11.38 -18.30 -9.29
N ARG A 14 12.44 -19.11 -9.23
CA ARG A 14 12.39 -20.47 -8.66
C ARG A 14 12.09 -20.50 -7.16
N ASN A 15 12.44 -19.44 -6.45
CA ASN A 15 12.25 -19.32 -5.00
C ASN A 15 10.91 -18.65 -4.62
N VAL A 16 10.03 -18.36 -5.60
CA VAL A 16 8.71 -17.80 -5.32
C VAL A 16 7.89 -18.82 -4.52
N PRO A 17 7.36 -18.46 -3.35
CA PRO A 17 6.52 -19.35 -2.55
C PRO A 17 5.11 -19.44 -3.19
N ILE A 18 4.95 -20.36 -4.14
CA ILE A 18 3.75 -20.49 -5.00
C ILE A 18 2.47 -20.52 -4.18
N GLY A 19 2.42 -21.32 -3.11
CA GLY A 19 1.23 -21.43 -2.27
C GLY A 19 0.84 -20.09 -1.63
N TYR A 20 1.83 -19.33 -1.12
CA TYR A 20 1.61 -17.98 -0.56
C TYR A 20 1.08 -17.02 -1.62
N VAL A 21 1.66 -17.04 -2.81
CA VAL A 21 1.29 -16.14 -3.91
C VAL A 21 -0.12 -16.44 -4.43
N VAL A 22 -0.48 -17.72 -4.58
CA VAL A 22 -1.81 -18.16 -5.03
C VAL A 22 -2.86 -17.83 -3.96
N CYS A 23 -2.59 -18.13 -2.70
CA CYS A 23 -3.48 -17.77 -1.59
C CYS A 23 -3.74 -16.25 -1.57
N GLY A 24 -2.71 -15.42 -1.66
CA GLY A 24 -2.84 -13.96 -1.72
C GLY A 24 -3.64 -13.49 -2.94
N GLY A 25 -3.51 -14.16 -4.09
CA GLY A 25 -4.34 -13.89 -5.26
C GLY A 25 -5.84 -14.09 -4.96
N PHE A 26 -6.21 -15.22 -4.37
CA PHE A 26 -7.60 -15.49 -3.96
C PHE A 26 -8.12 -14.49 -2.92
N VAL A 27 -7.28 -14.14 -1.95
CA VAL A 27 -7.61 -13.18 -0.89
C VAL A 27 -8.07 -11.84 -1.47
N CYS A 28 -7.43 -11.37 -2.52
CA CYS A 28 -7.77 -10.11 -3.18
C CYS A 28 -8.98 -10.23 -4.12
N THR A 29 -9.08 -11.37 -4.80
CA THR A 29 -10.08 -11.57 -5.85
C THR A 29 -11.49 -11.75 -5.30
N VAL A 30 -11.65 -12.47 -4.18
CA VAL A 30 -12.97 -12.76 -3.64
C VAL A 30 -13.77 -11.51 -3.27
N PRO A 31 -13.24 -10.53 -2.52
CA PRO A 31 -13.98 -9.29 -2.26
C PRO A 31 -14.27 -8.48 -3.52
N ALA A 32 -13.38 -8.47 -4.51
CA ALA A 32 -13.60 -7.79 -5.78
C ALA A 32 -14.74 -8.45 -6.61
N LEU A 33 -14.81 -9.77 -6.62
CA LEU A 33 -15.94 -10.51 -7.22
C LEU A 33 -17.26 -10.21 -6.49
N LEU A 34 -17.24 -10.09 -5.17
CA LEU A 34 -18.41 -9.67 -4.40
C LEU A 34 -18.84 -8.24 -4.77
N ALA A 35 -17.88 -7.31 -4.95
CA ALA A 35 -18.18 -5.97 -5.42
C ALA A 35 -18.91 -5.98 -6.76
N ALA A 36 -18.37 -6.72 -7.74
CA ALA A 36 -18.93 -6.81 -9.08
C ALA A 36 -20.31 -7.51 -9.11
N ARG A 37 -20.46 -8.61 -8.38
CA ARG A 37 -21.70 -9.42 -8.36
C ARG A 37 -22.84 -8.78 -7.58
N LEU A 38 -22.53 -8.14 -6.45
CA LEU A 38 -23.52 -7.51 -5.59
C LEU A 38 -23.77 -6.03 -5.94
N HIS A 39 -23.06 -5.50 -6.94
CA HIS A 39 -23.09 -4.08 -7.32
C HIS A 39 -22.87 -3.15 -6.14
N ASN A 40 -22.00 -3.57 -5.19
CA ASN A 40 -21.69 -2.82 -3.99
C ASN A 40 -20.20 -2.39 -3.99
N PRO A 41 -19.90 -1.12 -4.28
CA PRO A 41 -18.53 -0.61 -4.40
C PRO A 41 -17.74 -0.68 -3.09
N LEU A 42 -18.39 -0.78 -1.93
CA LEU A 42 -17.70 -0.90 -0.65
C LEU A 42 -16.88 -2.20 -0.53
N PHE A 43 -17.24 -3.26 -1.27
CA PHE A 43 -16.41 -4.47 -1.33
C PHE A 43 -15.08 -4.25 -2.08
N CYS A 44 -14.96 -3.23 -2.93
CA CYS A 44 -13.66 -2.83 -3.48
C CYS A 44 -12.73 -2.35 -2.37
N TRP A 45 -13.29 -1.66 -1.36
CA TRP A 45 -12.55 -1.29 -0.16
C TRP A 45 -12.08 -2.51 0.63
N SER A 46 -12.93 -3.54 0.74
CA SER A 46 -12.54 -4.84 1.31
C SER A 46 -11.42 -5.52 0.50
N ALA A 47 -11.42 -5.42 -0.83
CA ALA A 47 -10.36 -5.98 -1.66
C ALA A 47 -9.00 -5.31 -1.41
N ILE A 48 -8.98 -3.97 -1.31
CA ILE A 48 -7.79 -3.19 -0.95
C ILE A 48 -7.29 -3.57 0.45
N ALA A 49 -8.20 -3.62 1.42
CA ALA A 49 -7.87 -3.99 2.79
C ALA A 49 -7.33 -5.41 2.89
N ALA A 50 -7.92 -6.36 2.15
CA ALA A 50 -7.47 -7.75 2.09
C ALA A 50 -6.04 -7.86 1.55
N PHE A 51 -5.73 -7.15 0.46
CA PHE A 51 -4.39 -7.10 -0.12
C PHE A 51 -3.36 -6.52 0.87
N TRP A 52 -3.65 -5.39 1.49
CA TRP A 52 -2.73 -4.77 2.44
C TRP A 52 -2.57 -5.58 3.73
N SER A 53 -3.63 -6.22 4.23
CA SER A 53 -3.55 -7.13 5.37
C SER A 53 -2.66 -8.32 5.07
N TYR A 54 -2.82 -8.91 3.89
CA TYR A 54 -2.00 -10.04 3.45
C TYR A 54 -0.51 -9.65 3.32
N LEU A 55 -0.23 -8.44 2.80
CA LEU A 55 1.13 -7.89 2.75
C LEU A 55 1.72 -7.57 4.13
N SER A 56 0.88 -7.24 5.10
CA SER A 56 1.29 -6.92 6.47
C SER A 56 1.66 -8.16 7.28
N ILE A 57 1.10 -9.32 6.93
CA ILE A 57 1.42 -10.57 7.59
C ILE A 57 2.81 -11.01 7.11
N PRO A 58 3.79 -11.19 8.03
CA PRO A 58 5.10 -11.71 7.65
C PRO A 58 4.94 -13.06 6.94
N SER A 59 5.71 -13.27 5.88
CA SER A 59 5.71 -14.54 5.12
C SER A 59 6.31 -15.71 5.91
N ASN A 60 6.66 -15.47 7.17
CA ASN A 60 7.11 -16.50 8.08
C ASN A 60 5.92 -17.39 8.47
N LYS A 61 6.14 -18.66 8.47
CA LYS A 61 5.19 -19.76 8.53
C LYS A 61 4.53 -19.98 9.91
N SER A 62 4.50 -18.96 10.78
CA SER A 62 3.92 -19.09 12.12
C SER A 62 2.51 -18.50 12.21
N PRO A 63 1.51 -19.27 12.70
CA PRO A 63 0.16 -18.74 12.96
C PRO A 63 0.13 -17.49 13.84
N LYS A 64 1.14 -17.33 14.72
CA LYS A 64 1.29 -16.13 15.57
C LYS A 64 1.53 -14.85 14.78
N ASP A 65 2.01 -14.95 13.55
CA ASP A 65 2.24 -13.79 12.69
C ASP A 65 0.93 -13.20 12.17
N CYS A 66 -0.16 -13.97 12.15
CA CYS A 66 -1.48 -13.49 11.78
C CYS A 66 -2.02 -12.41 12.73
N ILE A 67 -1.49 -12.31 13.96
CA ILE A 67 -1.84 -11.21 14.88
C ILE A 67 -1.48 -9.85 14.29
N VAL A 68 -0.42 -9.77 13.48
CA VAL A 68 -0.02 -8.52 12.79
C VAL A 68 -1.12 -8.10 11.81
N GLY A 69 -1.70 -9.05 11.08
CA GLY A 69 -2.83 -8.81 10.18
C GLY A 69 -4.08 -8.32 10.92
N LEU A 70 -4.38 -8.89 12.10
CA LEU A 70 -5.51 -8.43 12.94
C LEU A 70 -5.28 -7.00 13.47
N VAL A 71 -4.09 -6.71 14.00
CA VAL A 71 -3.75 -5.37 14.50
C VAL A 71 -3.81 -4.36 13.35
N PHE A 72 -3.25 -4.71 12.18
CA PHE A 72 -3.37 -3.86 11.00
C PHE A 72 -4.82 -3.66 10.58
N GLY A 73 -5.63 -4.72 10.58
CA GLY A 73 -7.05 -4.65 10.24
C GLY A 73 -7.81 -3.66 11.11
N MET A 74 -7.57 -3.67 12.43
CA MET A 74 -8.19 -2.74 13.37
C MET A 74 -7.69 -1.30 13.17
N THR A 75 -6.37 -1.09 13.10
CA THR A 75 -5.78 0.25 12.93
C THR A 75 -6.11 0.82 11.55
N GLY A 76 -6.09 0.01 10.51
CA GLY A 76 -6.46 0.39 9.15
C GLY A 76 -7.94 0.72 9.00
N ALA A 77 -8.83 -0.02 9.67
CA ALA A 77 -10.26 0.28 9.71
C ALA A 77 -10.54 1.64 10.36
N VAL A 78 -9.92 1.91 11.51
CA VAL A 78 -10.02 3.23 12.16
C VAL A 78 -9.46 4.33 11.26
N ALA A 79 -8.28 4.12 10.67
CA ALA A 79 -7.66 5.08 9.77
C ALA A 79 -8.53 5.35 8.53
N SER A 80 -9.14 4.30 7.97
CA SER A 80 -10.03 4.38 6.81
C SER A 80 -11.30 5.17 7.11
N GLY A 81 -11.98 4.85 8.21
CA GLY A 81 -13.19 5.58 8.61
C GLY A 81 -12.92 7.04 8.93
N LEU A 82 -11.82 7.32 9.66
CA LEU A 82 -11.39 8.68 9.97
C LEU A 82 -11.02 9.46 8.70
N GLY A 83 -10.27 8.85 7.76
CA GLY A 83 -9.88 9.52 6.53
C GLY A 83 -11.07 9.94 5.68
N ALA A 84 -12.06 9.07 5.54
CA ALA A 84 -13.30 9.39 4.81
C ALA A 84 -14.12 10.49 5.53
N TRP A 85 -14.27 10.39 6.84
CA TRP A 85 -15.05 11.34 7.63
C TRP A 85 -14.41 12.74 7.72
N THR A 86 -13.09 12.83 7.84
CA THR A 86 -12.38 14.11 8.01
C THR A 86 -12.37 15.00 6.78
N MET A 87 -12.84 14.50 5.63
CA MET A 87 -12.91 15.34 4.41
C MET A 87 -13.91 16.49 4.50
N GLU A 88 -14.87 16.43 5.41
CA GLU A 88 -15.69 17.61 5.75
C GLU A 88 -14.89 18.72 6.45
N TRP A 89 -13.71 18.39 6.99
CA TRP A 89 -12.85 19.28 7.76
C TRP A 89 -11.43 19.29 7.19
N PRO A 90 -11.20 19.99 6.05
CA PRO A 90 -9.91 19.96 5.34
C PRO A 90 -8.67 20.18 6.23
N PRO A 91 -8.64 21.15 7.19
CA PRO A 91 -7.50 21.31 8.07
C PRO A 91 -7.22 20.08 8.95
N LEU A 92 -8.29 19.41 9.41
CA LEU A 92 -8.16 18.20 10.23
C LEU A 92 -7.59 17.03 9.41
N ALA A 93 -8.04 16.87 8.16
CA ALA A 93 -7.52 15.85 7.25
C ALA A 93 -6.01 16.04 7.00
N ILE A 94 -5.54 17.28 6.83
CA ILE A 94 -4.13 17.61 6.66
C ILE A 94 -3.31 17.24 7.91
N VAL A 95 -3.79 17.64 9.10
CA VAL A 95 -3.11 17.36 10.37
C VAL A 95 -3.05 15.86 10.65
N LEU A 96 -4.16 15.15 10.49
CA LEU A 96 -4.20 13.71 10.69
C LEU A 96 -3.33 12.97 9.67
N SER A 97 -3.32 13.41 8.41
CA SER A 97 -2.41 12.86 7.40
C SER A 97 -0.94 12.99 7.82
N ALA A 98 -0.55 14.15 8.37
CA ALA A 98 0.81 14.34 8.90
C ALA A 98 1.12 13.39 10.07
N LEU A 99 0.17 13.22 11.00
CA LEU A 99 0.34 12.33 12.16
C LEU A 99 0.46 10.86 11.75
N PHE A 100 -0.43 10.38 10.88
CA PHE A 100 -0.36 9.02 10.35
C PHE A 100 0.92 8.79 9.54
N ALA A 101 1.32 9.75 8.71
CA ALA A 101 2.55 9.70 7.92
C ALA A 101 3.79 9.65 8.82
N PHE A 102 3.83 10.49 9.86
CA PHE A 102 4.90 10.46 10.85
C PHE A 102 4.99 9.09 11.54
N ALA A 103 3.86 8.61 12.07
CA ALA A 103 3.80 7.34 12.77
C ALA A 103 4.24 6.17 11.88
N GLY A 104 3.76 6.12 10.63
CA GLY A 104 4.11 5.10 9.64
C GLY A 104 5.60 5.09 9.30
N ALA A 105 6.19 6.25 9.03
CA ALA A 105 7.60 6.37 8.70
C ALA A 105 8.52 6.15 9.91
N TYR A 106 8.16 6.70 11.08
CA TYR A 106 8.91 6.55 12.32
C TYR A 106 8.91 5.11 12.85
N ALA A 107 7.86 4.34 12.56
CA ALA A 107 7.78 2.92 12.92
C ALA A 107 8.91 2.05 12.34
N GLN A 108 9.71 2.57 11.39
CA GLN A 108 10.92 1.90 10.89
C GLN A 108 11.94 1.62 12.00
N VAL A 109 11.92 2.39 13.09
CA VAL A 109 12.71 2.13 14.31
C VAL A 109 12.45 0.73 14.87
N CYS A 110 11.23 0.22 14.70
CA CYS A 110 10.78 -1.09 15.22
C CYS A 110 10.99 -2.25 14.22
N GLY A 111 11.61 -1.98 13.06
CA GLY A 111 11.84 -2.98 12.02
C GLY A 111 10.64 -3.24 11.11
N ALA A 112 10.86 -4.01 10.05
CA ALA A 112 9.90 -4.22 8.96
C ALA A 112 8.56 -4.81 9.41
N ARG A 113 8.56 -5.68 10.43
CA ARG A 113 7.34 -6.33 10.97
C ARG A 113 6.30 -5.32 11.48
N ILE A 114 6.75 -4.15 11.93
CA ILE A 114 5.89 -3.10 12.49
C ILE A 114 5.75 -1.94 11.51
N SER A 115 6.84 -1.57 10.84
CA SER A 115 6.82 -0.43 9.94
C SER A 115 5.97 -0.65 8.68
N ILE A 116 5.91 -1.87 8.15
CA ILE A 116 5.06 -2.17 6.99
C ILE A 116 3.58 -1.94 7.32
N PRO A 117 2.98 -2.60 8.34
CA PRO A 117 1.58 -2.35 8.69
C PRO A 117 1.32 -0.91 9.13
N ALA A 118 2.25 -0.25 9.83
CA ALA A 118 2.09 1.14 10.23
C ALA A 118 2.06 2.09 9.01
N LEU A 119 2.95 1.89 8.03
CA LEU A 119 2.94 2.67 6.78
C LEU A 119 1.67 2.41 5.96
N LEU A 120 1.21 1.15 5.90
CA LEU A 120 -0.03 0.81 5.21
C LEU A 120 -1.26 1.38 5.94
N THR A 121 -1.24 1.52 7.27
CA THR A 121 -2.28 2.24 8.02
C THR A 121 -2.33 3.73 7.64
N ALA A 122 -1.16 4.39 7.54
CA ALA A 122 -1.09 5.76 7.04
C ALA A 122 -1.61 5.87 5.60
N THR A 123 -1.28 4.87 4.77
CA THR A 123 -1.76 4.78 3.40
C THR A 123 -3.28 4.59 3.33
N ALA A 124 -3.86 3.77 4.23
CA ALA A 124 -5.32 3.57 4.33
C ALA A 124 -6.03 4.88 4.66
N PHE A 125 -5.49 5.67 5.61
CA PHE A 125 -5.99 7.02 5.88
C PHE A 125 -5.95 7.89 4.63
N ALA A 126 -4.78 8.01 3.98
CA ALA A 126 -4.60 8.87 2.81
C ALA A 126 -5.50 8.49 1.63
N VAL A 127 -5.69 7.19 1.37
CA VAL A 127 -6.57 6.72 0.28
C VAL A 127 -8.03 6.99 0.60
N SER A 128 -8.46 6.82 1.85
CA SER A 128 -9.86 7.04 2.24
C SER A 128 -10.27 8.52 2.18
N THR A 129 -9.33 9.47 2.24
CA THR A 129 -9.63 10.89 2.00
C THR A 129 -10.16 11.18 0.59
N ALA A 130 -9.99 10.27 -0.36
CA ALA A 130 -10.57 10.39 -1.70
C ALA A 130 -12.05 10.00 -1.79
N PHE A 131 -12.57 9.41 -0.73
CA PHE A 131 -13.94 8.91 -0.65
C PHE A 131 -14.67 9.60 0.51
N PRO A 132 -15.02 10.90 0.36
CA PRO A 132 -15.60 11.69 1.44
C PRO A 132 -16.91 11.06 1.90
N ALA A 133 -17.01 10.81 3.19
CA ALA A 133 -18.23 10.36 3.82
C ALA A 133 -19.12 11.58 4.13
N LYS A 134 -20.42 11.47 3.83
CA LYS A 134 -21.40 12.55 4.09
C LYS A 134 -21.69 12.72 5.58
N ASP A 135 -21.44 11.67 6.36
CA ASP A 135 -21.65 11.66 7.80
C ASP A 135 -20.77 10.62 8.48
N PHE A 136 -20.80 10.58 9.79
CA PHE A 136 -20.04 9.61 10.58
C PHE A 136 -20.46 8.16 10.30
N ALA A 137 -21.76 7.92 10.02
CA ALA A 137 -22.25 6.57 9.74
C ALA A 137 -21.64 6.00 8.45
N GLN A 138 -21.55 6.80 7.40
CA GLN A 138 -20.88 6.41 6.16
C GLN A 138 -19.36 6.20 6.36
N GLY A 139 -18.70 7.03 7.19
CA GLY A 139 -17.32 6.80 7.61
C GLY A 139 -17.14 5.45 8.30
N LEU A 140 -18.13 5.07 9.13
CA LEU A 140 -18.15 3.77 9.78
C LEU A 140 -18.31 2.60 8.79
N ASP A 141 -19.03 2.81 7.69
CA ASP A 141 -19.16 1.80 6.63
C ASP A 141 -17.80 1.54 5.95
N TYR A 142 -17.02 2.58 5.63
CA TYR A 142 -15.65 2.39 5.14
C TYR A 142 -14.80 1.61 6.15
N ALA A 143 -14.88 1.92 7.45
CA ALA A 143 -14.17 1.17 8.48
C ALA A 143 -14.60 -0.31 8.56
N ARG A 144 -15.91 -0.59 8.50
CA ARG A 144 -16.46 -1.96 8.52
C ARG A 144 -15.99 -2.79 7.32
N TYR A 145 -16.11 -2.24 6.11
CA TYR A 145 -15.68 -2.97 4.90
C TYR A 145 -14.18 -3.15 4.85
N PHE A 146 -13.39 -2.22 5.36
CA PHE A 146 -11.95 -2.41 5.55
C PHE A 146 -11.68 -3.57 6.52
N LEU A 147 -12.38 -3.60 7.65
CA LEU A 147 -12.24 -4.67 8.65
C LEU A 147 -12.64 -6.04 8.08
N TYR A 148 -13.73 -6.13 7.30
CA TYR A 148 -14.15 -7.38 6.64
C TYR A 148 -13.08 -7.92 5.72
N GLY A 149 -12.48 -7.08 4.87
CA GLY A 149 -11.38 -7.48 4.01
C GLY A 149 -10.15 -7.94 4.79
N SER A 150 -9.82 -7.25 5.87
CA SER A 150 -8.69 -7.60 6.73
C SER A 150 -8.91 -8.92 7.48
N LEU A 151 -10.10 -9.16 8.00
CA LEU A 151 -10.46 -10.42 8.66
C LEU A 151 -10.45 -11.59 7.67
N TRP A 152 -11.00 -11.38 6.46
CA TRP A 152 -10.94 -12.35 5.39
C TRP A 152 -9.50 -12.74 5.04
N ALA A 153 -8.62 -11.76 4.86
CA ALA A 153 -7.22 -11.99 4.53
C ALA A 153 -6.46 -12.71 5.65
N THR A 154 -6.69 -12.27 6.89
CA THR A 154 -6.03 -12.86 8.06
C THR A 154 -6.51 -14.29 8.32
N GLY A 155 -7.82 -14.53 8.19
CA GLY A 155 -8.38 -15.88 8.30
C GLY A 155 -7.87 -16.82 7.21
N SER A 156 -7.80 -16.36 5.97
CA SER A 156 -7.25 -17.12 4.84
C SER A 156 -5.76 -17.44 5.03
N ALA A 157 -4.97 -16.47 5.50
CA ALA A 157 -3.55 -16.67 5.79
C ALA A 157 -3.37 -17.68 6.93
N LEU A 158 -4.19 -17.61 7.98
CA LEU A 158 -4.17 -18.55 9.11
C LEU A 158 -4.49 -19.98 8.66
N LEU A 159 -5.55 -20.15 7.87
CA LEU A 159 -5.93 -21.46 7.29
C LEU A 159 -4.81 -22.02 6.42
N PHE A 160 -4.21 -21.18 5.57
CA PHE A 160 -3.11 -21.59 4.70
C PHE A 160 -1.88 -22.04 5.52
N GLN A 161 -1.51 -21.31 6.55
CA GLN A 161 -0.39 -21.65 7.43
C GLN A 161 -0.67 -22.93 8.23
N TRP A 162 -1.90 -23.11 8.70
CA TRP A 162 -2.30 -24.32 9.41
C TRP A 162 -2.22 -25.57 8.53
N CYS A 163 -2.63 -25.47 7.27
CA CYS A 163 -2.51 -26.56 6.29
C CYS A 163 -1.05 -26.92 5.95
N GLN A 164 -0.11 -26.00 6.09
CA GLN A 164 1.30 -26.26 5.79
C GLN A 164 2.06 -26.97 6.92
N ASN A 165 1.49 -27.00 8.14
CA ASN A 165 2.04 -27.67 9.33
C ASN A 165 3.54 -27.33 9.63
N ASP A 166 3.99 -26.13 9.25
CA ASP A 166 5.37 -25.69 9.39
C ASP A 166 5.47 -24.83 10.66
N GLN A 167 6.00 -25.38 11.72
CA GLN A 167 6.23 -24.70 12.99
C GLN A 167 7.62 -24.04 12.99
N SER A 168 7.79 -22.96 12.27
CA SER A 168 8.97 -22.12 12.46
C SER A 168 8.84 -21.30 13.74
N ASP A 169 9.92 -21.15 14.49
CA ASP A 169 9.97 -20.34 15.71
C ASP A 169 9.54 -18.90 15.41
N ALA A 170 8.59 -18.42 16.20
CA ALA A 170 8.14 -17.03 16.11
C ALA A 170 9.32 -16.11 16.42
N VAL A 171 9.63 -15.20 15.52
CA VAL A 171 10.64 -14.16 15.75
C VAL A 171 10.25 -13.38 17.00
N LYS A 172 11.14 -13.29 17.99
CA LYS A 172 10.90 -12.54 19.22
C LYS A 172 10.48 -11.11 18.89
N PRO A 173 9.38 -10.60 19.48
CA PRO A 173 8.99 -9.22 19.25
C PRO A 173 10.12 -8.29 19.72
N PRO A 174 10.43 -7.25 18.95
CA PRO A 174 11.41 -6.26 19.37
C PRO A 174 10.94 -5.57 20.67
N VAL A 175 11.88 -5.07 21.47
CA VAL A 175 11.57 -4.26 22.65
C VAL A 175 11.11 -2.88 22.15
N LEU A 176 9.82 -2.80 21.81
CA LEU A 176 9.19 -1.68 21.09
C LEU A 176 9.39 -0.35 21.81
N TRP A 177 9.14 -0.34 23.12
CA TRP A 177 9.07 0.91 23.88
C TRP A 177 10.42 1.60 24.04
N SER A 178 11.48 0.83 24.31
CA SER A 178 12.83 1.39 24.42
C SER A 178 13.31 1.93 23.07
N ALA A 179 13.13 1.17 21.97
CA ALA A 179 13.53 1.58 20.65
C ALA A 179 12.83 2.89 20.21
N LEU A 180 11.51 3.01 20.45
CA LEU A 180 10.78 4.24 20.16
C LEU A 180 11.28 5.41 20.98
N ARG A 181 11.44 5.23 22.30
CA ARG A 181 11.85 6.31 23.20
C ARG A 181 13.26 6.81 22.93
N GLU A 182 14.20 5.91 22.70
CA GLU A 182 15.61 6.25 22.44
C GLU A 182 15.81 6.99 21.12
N ASN A 183 14.98 6.68 20.12
CA ASN A 183 15.03 7.32 18.82
C ASN A 183 14.13 8.55 18.69
N PHE A 184 13.31 8.89 19.69
CA PHE A 184 12.46 10.09 19.69
C PHE A 184 13.27 11.33 20.03
N THR A 185 14.21 11.68 19.15
CA THR A 185 15.13 12.80 19.31
C THR A 185 15.46 13.41 17.93
N PRO A 186 15.65 14.74 17.86
CA PRO A 186 16.06 15.40 16.62
C PRO A 186 17.40 14.94 16.04
N LYS A 187 18.19 14.18 16.81
CA LYS A 187 19.44 13.57 16.37
C LYS A 187 19.21 12.27 15.58
N SER A 188 18.06 11.62 15.77
CA SER A 188 17.73 10.37 15.09
C SER A 188 17.40 10.60 13.63
N ASN A 189 18.03 9.84 12.74
CA ASN A 189 17.74 9.87 11.31
C ASN A 189 16.31 9.44 11.00
N LEU A 190 15.77 8.47 11.75
CA LEU A 190 14.42 7.96 11.56
C LEU A 190 13.36 8.94 12.10
N PHE A 191 13.64 9.69 13.14
CA PHE A 191 12.78 10.78 13.62
C PHE A 191 12.67 11.89 12.55
N LEU A 192 13.82 12.36 12.03
CA LEU A 192 13.85 13.37 10.97
C LEU A 192 13.21 12.88 9.68
N HIS A 193 13.38 11.58 9.37
CA HIS A 193 12.66 10.96 8.25
C HIS A 193 11.16 10.99 8.49
N GLY A 194 10.67 10.62 9.68
CA GLY A 194 9.26 10.71 10.06
C GLY A 194 8.70 12.12 9.86
N LEU A 195 9.42 13.16 10.33
CA LEU A 195 9.02 14.55 10.12
C LEU A 195 8.98 14.94 8.63
N ARG A 196 9.97 14.49 7.85
CA ARG A 196 9.99 14.73 6.40
C ARG A 196 8.77 14.13 5.71
N VAL A 197 8.43 12.87 6.00
CA VAL A 197 7.27 12.19 5.42
C VAL A 197 5.97 12.86 5.88
N ALA A 198 5.89 13.29 7.14
CA ALA A 198 4.74 14.02 7.68
C ALA A 198 4.48 15.33 6.96
N LEU A 199 5.52 16.17 6.81
CA LEU A 199 5.41 17.46 6.13
C LEU A 199 5.09 17.30 4.64
N SER A 200 5.71 16.33 3.98
CA SER A 200 5.46 16.06 2.57
C SER A 200 4.07 15.50 2.33
N GLY A 201 3.59 14.64 3.24
CA GLY A 201 2.24 14.10 3.20
C GLY A 201 1.17 15.17 3.44
N ALA A 202 1.38 16.02 4.44
CA ALA A 202 0.51 17.17 4.69
C ALA A 202 0.44 18.11 3.49
N LEU A 203 1.59 18.42 2.88
CA LEU A 203 1.67 19.24 1.68
C LEU A 203 0.94 18.59 0.51
N SER A 204 1.11 17.27 0.32
CA SER A 204 0.41 16.54 -0.74
C SER A 204 -1.10 16.57 -0.56
N VAL A 205 -1.61 16.31 0.67
CA VAL A 205 -3.06 16.37 0.95
C VAL A 205 -3.58 17.80 0.78
N TRP A 206 -2.85 18.81 1.24
CA TRP A 206 -3.22 20.20 1.03
C TRP A 206 -3.31 20.57 -0.46
N MET A 207 -2.33 20.16 -1.28
CA MET A 207 -2.36 20.37 -2.74
C MET A 207 -3.57 19.68 -3.38
N VAL A 208 -3.84 18.42 -2.99
CA VAL A 208 -4.99 17.65 -3.50
C VAL A 208 -6.31 18.37 -3.20
N GLN A 209 -6.46 18.90 -2.00
CA GLN A 209 -7.68 19.63 -1.59
C GLN A 209 -7.77 21.00 -2.26
N LEU A 210 -6.66 21.78 -2.28
CA LEU A 210 -6.62 23.12 -2.86
C LEU A 210 -7.02 23.12 -4.35
N TRP A 211 -6.56 22.13 -5.10
CA TRP A 211 -6.84 22.02 -6.53
C TRP A 211 -7.97 21.04 -6.86
N SER A 212 -8.66 20.51 -5.85
CA SER A 212 -9.74 19.54 -6.01
C SER A 212 -9.37 18.40 -6.96
N LEU A 213 -8.15 17.85 -6.79
CA LEU A 213 -7.58 16.85 -7.68
C LEU A 213 -8.31 15.51 -7.57
N HIS A 214 -9.10 15.20 -8.57
CA HIS A 214 -9.78 13.91 -8.65
C HIS A 214 -8.75 12.77 -8.72
N TYR A 215 -8.85 11.75 -7.85
CA TYR A 215 -7.84 10.70 -7.64
C TYR A 215 -6.47 11.20 -7.11
N GLY A 216 -6.37 12.44 -6.64
CA GLY A 216 -5.12 13.03 -6.15
C GLY A 216 -4.47 12.26 -4.99
N TYR A 217 -5.23 11.41 -4.27
CA TYR A 217 -4.69 10.52 -3.23
C TYR A 217 -3.57 9.61 -3.75
N TRP A 218 -3.50 9.31 -5.04
CA TRP A 218 -2.39 8.56 -5.63
C TRP A 218 -1.06 9.31 -5.52
N MET A 219 -1.08 10.64 -5.50
CA MET A 219 0.10 11.46 -5.23
C MET A 219 0.56 11.28 -3.79
N THR A 220 -0.34 11.41 -2.82
CA THR A 220 -0.05 11.23 -1.39
C THR A 220 0.43 9.82 -1.08
N LEU A 221 -0.23 8.80 -1.62
CA LEU A 221 0.16 7.40 -1.53
C LEU A 221 1.58 7.18 -2.06
N THR A 222 1.92 7.81 -3.19
CA THR A 222 3.26 7.68 -3.75
C THR A 222 4.30 8.30 -2.84
N VAL A 223 4.06 9.51 -2.31
CA VAL A 223 4.95 10.15 -1.32
C VAL A 223 5.24 9.22 -0.14
N PHE A 224 4.20 8.62 0.47
CA PHE A 224 4.36 7.75 1.64
C PHE A 224 5.18 6.50 1.34
N LEU A 225 4.98 5.89 0.18
CA LEU A 225 5.59 4.61 -0.14
C LEU A 225 7.03 4.70 -0.66
N ILE A 226 7.42 5.84 -1.26
CA ILE A 226 8.75 5.96 -1.88
C ILE A 226 9.76 6.73 -1.05
N MET A 227 9.31 7.59 -0.12
CA MET A 227 10.25 8.34 0.73
C MET A 227 11.04 7.40 1.62
N GLN A 228 12.35 7.59 1.62
CA GLN A 228 13.30 6.81 2.39
C GLN A 228 14.15 7.74 3.28
N PRO A 229 14.79 7.23 4.33
CA PRO A 229 15.67 8.03 5.18
C PRO A 229 16.80 8.74 4.39
N TYR A 230 17.27 8.11 3.30
CA TYR A 230 18.37 8.62 2.48
C TYR A 230 17.90 9.00 1.07
N MET A 231 18.47 10.07 0.53
CA MET A 231 18.11 10.63 -0.77
C MET A 231 18.34 9.65 -1.93
N SER A 232 19.49 8.94 -1.93
CA SER A 232 19.80 7.95 -2.96
C SER A 232 18.76 6.84 -3.04
N SER A 233 18.28 6.38 -1.90
CA SER A 233 17.22 5.36 -1.80
C SER A 233 15.87 5.93 -2.26
N THR A 234 15.53 7.17 -1.89
CA THR A 234 14.31 7.85 -2.37
C THR A 234 14.34 8.00 -3.89
N LEU A 235 15.46 8.43 -4.48
CA LEU A 235 15.59 8.57 -5.92
C LEU A 235 15.42 7.24 -6.65
N LYS A 236 16.08 6.18 -6.17
CA LYS A 236 15.92 4.83 -6.71
C LYS A 236 14.46 4.37 -6.65
N MET A 237 13.81 4.47 -5.49
CA MET A 237 12.41 4.08 -5.29
C MET A 237 11.47 4.91 -6.18
N SER A 238 11.76 6.20 -6.37
CA SER A 238 11.01 7.09 -7.27
C SER A 238 11.06 6.62 -8.72
N LEU A 239 12.26 6.34 -9.23
CA LEU A 239 12.43 5.85 -10.60
C LEU A 239 11.75 4.49 -10.82
N GLU A 240 11.93 3.56 -9.88
CA GLU A 240 11.27 2.26 -9.93
C GLU A 240 9.75 2.39 -9.86
N ARG A 241 9.22 3.30 -9.02
CA ARG A 241 7.79 3.57 -8.89
C ARG A 241 7.20 4.12 -10.18
N VAL A 242 7.83 5.14 -10.76
CA VAL A 242 7.37 5.74 -12.01
C VAL A 242 7.44 4.70 -13.14
N GLY A 243 8.59 4.04 -13.34
CA GLY A 243 8.76 3.03 -14.39
C GLY A 243 7.76 1.87 -14.26
N GLY A 244 7.62 1.31 -13.05
CA GLY A 244 6.65 0.23 -12.80
C GLY A 244 5.20 0.68 -12.98
N THR A 245 4.86 1.93 -12.64
CA THR A 245 3.52 2.50 -12.86
C THR A 245 3.22 2.67 -14.35
N PHE A 246 4.19 3.12 -15.16
CA PHE A 246 4.00 3.25 -16.61
C PHE A 246 3.81 1.89 -17.26
N LEU A 247 4.64 0.90 -16.94
CA LEU A 247 4.50 -0.46 -17.47
C LEU A 247 3.17 -1.10 -17.05
N GLY A 248 2.82 -0.98 -15.77
CA GLY A 248 1.55 -1.51 -15.26
C GLY A 248 0.33 -0.76 -15.77
N GLY A 249 0.44 0.55 -15.98
CA GLY A 249 -0.59 1.36 -16.61
C GLY A 249 -0.87 0.93 -18.05
N ALA A 250 0.17 0.61 -18.83
CA ALA A 250 0.01 0.05 -20.17
C ALA A 250 -0.73 -1.30 -20.14
N ILE A 251 -0.40 -2.18 -19.18
CA ILE A 251 -1.14 -3.44 -18.99
C ILE A 251 -2.62 -3.17 -18.65
N ALA A 252 -2.88 -2.25 -17.70
CA ALA A 252 -4.25 -1.91 -17.30
C ALA A 252 -5.05 -1.33 -18.49
N ALA A 253 -4.44 -0.45 -19.30
CA ALA A 253 -5.08 0.13 -20.47
C ALA A 253 -5.49 -0.93 -21.49
N VAL A 254 -4.62 -1.92 -21.76
CA VAL A 254 -4.95 -3.02 -22.67
C VAL A 254 -6.07 -3.90 -22.11
N LEU A 255 -6.01 -4.24 -20.82
CA LEU A 255 -7.03 -5.07 -20.17
C LEU A 255 -8.39 -4.38 -20.16
N GLY A 256 -8.43 -3.11 -19.82
CA GLY A 256 -9.65 -2.34 -19.78
C GLY A 256 -10.24 -2.05 -21.16
N TYR A 257 -9.41 -1.83 -22.18
CA TYR A 257 -9.87 -1.67 -23.57
C TYR A 257 -10.55 -2.93 -24.12
N VAL A 258 -10.08 -4.12 -23.71
CA VAL A 258 -10.61 -5.40 -24.23
C VAL A 258 -11.79 -5.90 -23.39
N ILE A 259 -11.81 -5.63 -22.08
CA ILE A 259 -12.73 -6.25 -21.13
C ILE A 259 -13.54 -5.19 -20.40
N HIS A 260 -14.85 -5.20 -20.64
CA HIS A 260 -15.80 -4.24 -20.04
C HIS A 260 -16.72 -4.87 -18.99
N ASP A 261 -16.78 -6.21 -18.92
CA ASP A 261 -17.60 -6.92 -17.93
C ASP A 261 -16.96 -6.82 -16.53
N PRO A 262 -17.67 -6.25 -15.51
CA PRO A 262 -17.11 -6.06 -14.17
C PRO A 262 -16.69 -7.37 -13.48
N VAL A 263 -17.36 -8.48 -13.78
CA VAL A 263 -17.07 -9.79 -13.19
C VAL A 263 -15.79 -10.37 -13.79
N LEU A 264 -15.59 -10.21 -15.11
CA LEU A 264 -14.34 -10.60 -15.76
C LEU A 264 -13.17 -9.74 -15.28
N LEU A 265 -13.36 -8.42 -15.12
CA LEU A 265 -12.36 -7.54 -14.55
C LEU A 265 -11.98 -7.97 -13.12
N ALA A 266 -12.99 -8.32 -12.29
CA ALA A 266 -12.74 -8.84 -10.95
C ALA A 266 -11.99 -10.19 -10.97
N ALA A 267 -12.30 -11.08 -11.92
CA ALA A 267 -11.58 -12.34 -12.08
C ALA A 267 -10.12 -12.14 -12.48
N LEU A 268 -9.81 -11.10 -13.28
CA LEU A 268 -8.44 -10.76 -13.68
C LEU A 268 -7.58 -10.25 -12.50
N ILE A 269 -8.20 -9.85 -11.41
CA ILE A 269 -7.46 -9.50 -10.18
C ILE A 269 -6.67 -10.73 -9.69
N LEU A 270 -7.13 -11.96 -9.91
CA LEU A 270 -6.42 -13.18 -9.53
C LEU A 270 -5.01 -13.26 -10.15
N PRO A 271 -4.85 -13.34 -11.48
CA PRO A 271 -3.51 -13.44 -12.07
C PRO A 271 -2.67 -12.18 -11.84
N VAL A 272 -3.27 -11.01 -11.78
CA VAL A 272 -2.56 -9.75 -11.51
C VAL A 272 -2.03 -9.70 -10.07
N SER A 273 -2.81 -10.14 -9.08
CA SER A 273 -2.36 -10.23 -7.68
C SER A 273 -1.28 -11.29 -7.50
N ILE A 274 -1.42 -12.44 -8.19
CA ILE A 274 -0.36 -13.46 -8.25
C ILE A 274 0.92 -12.85 -8.81
N GLY A 275 0.83 -12.14 -9.94
CA GLY A 275 1.96 -11.43 -10.54
C GLY A 275 2.57 -10.39 -9.61
N THR A 276 1.75 -9.66 -8.86
CA THR A 276 2.20 -8.67 -7.88
C THR A 276 3.03 -9.33 -6.76
N LEU A 277 2.50 -10.37 -6.14
CA LEU A 277 3.17 -11.06 -5.02
C LEU A 277 4.42 -11.82 -5.49
N ALA A 278 4.37 -12.45 -6.66
CA ALA A 278 5.53 -13.10 -7.28
C ALA A 278 6.59 -12.06 -7.68
N GLY A 279 6.17 -10.95 -8.28
CA GLY A 279 7.05 -9.86 -8.69
C GLY A 279 7.86 -9.27 -7.54
N ARG A 280 7.28 -9.23 -6.34
CA ARG A 280 7.97 -8.79 -5.11
C ARG A 280 9.23 -9.61 -4.81
N SER A 281 9.21 -10.89 -5.13
CA SER A 281 10.37 -11.79 -4.94
C SER A 281 11.44 -11.62 -6.02
N VAL A 282 11.08 -11.05 -7.17
CA VAL A 282 11.98 -10.88 -8.32
C VAL A 282 12.62 -9.49 -8.32
N SER A 283 11.82 -8.44 -8.35
CA SER A 283 12.29 -7.05 -8.30
C SER A 283 11.19 -6.08 -7.90
N HIS A 284 11.58 -4.91 -7.39
CA HIS A 284 10.61 -3.87 -7.03
C HIS A 284 9.85 -3.33 -8.26
N ILE A 285 10.50 -3.24 -9.42
CA ILE A 285 9.84 -2.83 -10.68
C ILE A 285 8.79 -3.88 -11.08
N SER A 286 9.12 -5.18 -11.03
CA SER A 286 8.15 -6.26 -11.33
C SER A 286 6.96 -6.24 -10.38
N TYR A 287 7.21 -5.99 -9.09
CA TYR A 287 6.14 -5.79 -8.10
C TYR A 287 5.19 -4.65 -8.52
N LEU A 288 5.75 -3.48 -8.86
CA LEU A 288 4.96 -2.29 -9.21
C LEU A 288 4.25 -2.42 -10.56
N MET A 289 4.82 -3.13 -11.51
CA MET A 289 4.25 -3.41 -12.82
C MET A 289 2.93 -4.17 -12.71
N PHE A 290 2.81 -5.11 -11.78
CA PHE A 290 1.55 -5.83 -11.53
C PHE A 290 0.67 -5.16 -10.48
N LEU A 291 1.25 -4.44 -9.53
CA LEU A 291 0.51 -3.70 -8.50
C LEU A 291 -0.36 -2.58 -9.11
N THR A 292 0.14 -1.92 -10.14
CA THR A 292 -0.58 -0.81 -10.79
C THR A 292 -1.88 -1.27 -11.44
N PRO A 293 -1.92 -2.29 -12.33
CA PRO A 293 -3.16 -2.79 -12.86
C PRO A 293 -4.08 -3.38 -11.78
N HIS A 294 -3.54 -4.02 -10.72
CA HIS A 294 -4.34 -4.49 -9.60
C HIS A 294 -5.22 -3.35 -9.03
N PHE A 295 -4.62 -2.22 -8.67
CA PHE A 295 -5.36 -1.10 -8.09
C PHE A 295 -6.27 -0.38 -9.10
N ILE A 296 -5.87 -0.30 -10.38
CA ILE A 296 -6.71 0.29 -11.42
C ILE A 296 -7.96 -0.55 -11.64
N LEU A 297 -7.84 -1.88 -11.74
CA LEU A 297 -8.98 -2.78 -11.90
C LEU A 297 -9.94 -2.70 -10.69
N VAL A 298 -9.41 -2.67 -9.46
CA VAL A 298 -10.25 -2.50 -8.26
C VAL A 298 -10.97 -1.16 -8.27
N ALA A 299 -10.29 -0.07 -8.66
CA ALA A 299 -10.90 1.25 -8.75
C ALA A 299 -11.98 1.30 -9.82
N GLN A 300 -11.78 0.65 -10.95
CA GLN A 300 -12.73 0.57 -12.07
C GLN A 300 -14.01 -0.19 -11.69
N ILE A 301 -13.89 -1.32 -10.98
CA ILE A 301 -15.05 -2.08 -10.47
C ILE A 301 -15.84 -1.23 -9.47
N GLY A 302 -15.17 -0.43 -8.65
CA GLY A 302 -15.79 0.44 -7.64
C GLY A 302 -16.50 1.68 -8.20
N GLN A 303 -16.25 2.02 -9.47
CA GLN A 303 -16.77 3.23 -10.08
C GLN A 303 -17.50 2.91 -11.38
N SER A 304 -18.81 3.11 -11.39
CA SER A 304 -19.61 3.04 -12.61
C SER A 304 -19.46 4.34 -13.41
N GLY A 305 -18.74 4.32 -14.55
CA GLY A 305 -18.83 5.36 -15.57
C GLY A 305 -17.62 6.25 -15.86
N GLY A 306 -16.43 5.93 -15.36
CA GLY A 306 -15.18 6.62 -15.76
C GLY A 306 -14.52 5.98 -17.00
N SER A 307 -13.84 6.79 -17.83
CA SER A 307 -12.97 6.25 -18.89
C SER A 307 -11.75 5.56 -18.23
N GLU A 308 -11.48 4.33 -18.64
CA GLU A 308 -10.34 3.53 -18.16
C GLU A 308 -9.01 4.20 -18.47
N LEU A 309 -8.91 4.81 -19.64
CA LEU A 309 -7.73 5.55 -20.07
C LEU A 309 -7.47 6.77 -19.17
N ASP A 310 -8.54 7.44 -18.70
CA ASP A 310 -8.41 8.56 -17.77
C ASP A 310 -7.84 8.09 -16.41
N LEU A 311 -8.31 6.94 -15.91
CA LEU A 311 -7.77 6.35 -14.68
C LEU A 311 -6.28 6.01 -14.81
N VAL A 312 -5.89 5.40 -15.92
CA VAL A 312 -4.49 5.06 -16.21
C VAL A 312 -3.64 6.34 -16.30
N PHE A 313 -4.11 7.33 -17.07
CA PHE A 313 -3.42 8.60 -17.23
C PHE A 313 -3.24 9.33 -15.89
N LEU A 314 -4.32 9.47 -15.11
CA LEU A 314 -4.26 10.11 -13.80
C LEU A 314 -3.35 9.35 -12.82
N ARG A 315 -3.35 8.02 -12.89
CA ARG A 315 -2.44 7.20 -12.10
C ARG A 315 -0.97 7.48 -12.41
N MET A 316 -0.61 7.57 -13.69
CA MET A 316 0.74 7.92 -14.13
C MET A 316 1.12 9.34 -13.72
N LEU A 317 0.21 10.31 -13.94
CA LEU A 317 0.42 11.71 -13.62
C LEU A 317 0.67 11.91 -12.11
N TYR A 318 -0.21 11.39 -11.26
CA TYR A 318 -0.10 11.56 -9.82
C TYR A 318 1.04 10.75 -9.20
N SER A 319 1.37 9.59 -9.76
CA SER A 319 2.56 8.84 -9.31
C SER A 319 3.85 9.61 -9.65
N THR A 320 3.91 10.25 -10.83
CA THR A 320 5.05 11.10 -11.21
C THR A 320 5.10 12.36 -10.35
N GLY A 321 3.98 13.04 -10.14
CA GLY A 321 3.89 14.21 -9.26
C GLY A 321 4.29 13.90 -7.82
N GLY A 322 3.83 12.78 -7.27
CA GLY A 322 4.23 12.30 -5.94
C GLY A 322 5.71 11.96 -5.84
N ALA A 323 6.28 11.36 -6.89
CA ALA A 323 7.71 11.08 -6.97
C ALA A 323 8.55 12.37 -6.99
N LEU A 324 8.16 13.36 -7.80
CA LEU A 324 8.80 14.66 -7.82
C LEU A 324 8.73 15.38 -6.46
N LEU A 325 7.54 15.36 -5.83
CA LEU A 325 7.35 15.95 -4.51
C LEU A 325 8.26 15.28 -3.47
N ALA A 326 8.34 13.95 -3.48
CA ALA A 326 9.20 13.21 -2.55
C ALA A 326 10.70 13.49 -2.76
N ILE A 327 11.14 13.63 -4.02
CA ILE A 327 12.52 14.02 -4.37
C ILE A 327 12.81 15.43 -3.86
N ILE A 328 11.97 16.41 -4.20
CA ILE A 328 12.13 17.80 -3.78
C ILE A 328 12.14 17.92 -2.26
N ALA A 329 11.17 17.26 -1.59
CA ALA A 329 11.11 17.24 -0.13
C ALA A 329 12.37 16.62 0.51
N SER A 330 12.91 15.56 -0.10
CA SER A 330 14.14 14.92 0.40
C SER A 330 15.39 15.79 0.18
N LEU A 331 15.36 16.70 -0.77
CA LEU A 331 16.44 17.68 -1.02
C LEU A 331 16.36 18.88 -0.07
N VAL A 332 15.15 19.31 0.28
CA VAL A 332 14.91 20.56 1.02
C VAL A 332 14.73 20.30 2.52
N ILE A 333 14.01 19.25 2.90
CA ILE A 333 13.66 18.96 4.29
C ILE A 333 14.66 17.96 4.88
N PHE A 334 15.58 18.42 5.70
CA PHE A 334 16.62 17.60 6.36
C PHE A 334 17.38 16.69 5.39
N PRO A 335 18.12 17.25 4.41
CA PRO A 335 18.77 16.47 3.36
C PRO A 335 19.78 15.47 3.93
N ARG A 336 19.76 14.23 3.44
CA ARG A 336 20.68 13.16 3.80
C ARG A 336 21.08 12.39 2.55
N TRP A 337 22.34 12.57 2.12
CA TRP A 337 22.84 12.02 0.86
C TRP A 337 23.42 10.61 0.99
N GLN A 338 23.92 10.27 2.17
CA GLN A 338 24.60 8.98 2.38
C GLN A 338 23.60 7.83 2.37
N THR A 339 23.99 6.75 1.70
CA THR A 339 23.38 5.43 1.94
C THR A 339 23.85 4.94 3.30
N ALA A 340 23.00 4.22 4.04
CA ALA A 340 23.51 3.41 5.14
C ALA A 340 24.61 2.52 4.52
N GLU A 341 25.82 2.57 5.05
CA GLU A 341 26.82 1.56 4.74
C GLU A 341 26.24 0.18 5.11
N PRO A 342 26.46 -0.84 4.27
CA PRO A 342 25.87 -2.15 4.45
C PRO A 342 26.32 -2.82 5.74
#